data_affacc59dc66080cf31b918ff8faec65
#
_entry.id   affacc59dc66080cf31b918ff8faec65
#
_cell.length_a   1.000
_cell.length_b   1.000
_cell.length_c   1.000
_cell.angle_alpha   90.00
_cell.angle_beta   90.00
_cell.angle_gamma   90.00
#
_symmetry.space_group_name_H-M   'P 1'
#
loop_
_entity.id
_entity.type
_entity.pdbx_description
1 polymer ?
#
loop_
_entity_poly.entity_id
_entity_poly.type
_entity_poly.pdbx_seq_one_letter_code
_entity_poly.pdbx_strand_id
1 'polypeptide(L)'
;MEKTVGINQRISITIIEMAMKASLDGIFTPEYAADLAAGEYQGENRIKKARSIIGKLTLRNPLFDYIKEQRQDYFEAIKYPGDRALVFSALINATYMFGYDAMCILGKLFHVQERVSTQVIVNRMSSIYACNRTLP
;
A
#
# COMPACT_ATOMS: atom_id res chain seq x y z
N MET A 1 6.35 21.38 -8.09
CA MET A 1 7.14 20.52 -7.20
C MET A 1 6.91 19.06 -7.56
N GLU A 2 7.97 18.35 -7.85
CA GLU A 2 7.89 16.94 -8.16
C GLU A 2 7.62 16.14 -6.90
N LYS A 3 6.82 15.08 -7.03
CA LYS A 3 6.53 14.13 -5.95
C LYS A 3 7.27 12.84 -6.22
N THR A 4 7.64 12.12 -5.16
CA THR A 4 8.23 10.80 -5.26
C THR A 4 7.15 9.73 -5.05
N VAL A 5 7.32 8.58 -5.70
CA VAL A 5 6.36 7.48 -5.58
C VAL A 5 6.30 6.94 -4.14
N GLY A 6 7.41 6.86 -3.45
CA GLY A 6 7.46 6.39 -2.08
C GLY A 6 7.38 4.87 -1.94
N ILE A 7 6.49 4.22 -2.69
CA ILE A 7 6.39 2.77 -2.75
C ILE A 7 7.02 2.31 -4.07
N ASN A 8 8.16 1.67 -3.99
CA ASN A 8 8.98 1.31 -5.15
C ASN A 8 9.19 -0.19 -5.32
N GLN A 9 8.36 -0.99 -4.66
CA GLN A 9 8.45 -2.44 -4.67
C GLN A 9 7.06 -3.03 -4.46
N ARG A 10 6.74 -4.09 -5.20
CA ARG A 10 5.47 -4.79 -5.05
C ARG A 10 5.47 -5.55 -3.72
N ILE A 11 4.40 -5.40 -2.96
CA ILE A 11 4.21 -6.07 -1.66
C ILE A 11 2.94 -6.92 -1.72
N SER A 12 3.04 -8.16 -1.26
CA SER A 12 1.90 -9.06 -1.16
C SER A 12 0.93 -8.60 -0.09
N ILE A 13 -0.36 -8.64 -0.41
CA ILE A 13 -1.43 -8.33 0.56
C ILE A 13 -1.37 -9.28 1.77
N THR A 14 -1.00 -10.54 1.55
CA THR A 14 -0.86 -11.53 2.61
C THR A 14 0.21 -11.13 3.63
N ILE A 15 1.36 -10.65 3.16
CA ILE A 15 2.43 -10.18 4.04
C ILE A 15 1.94 -9.00 4.88
N ILE A 16 1.24 -8.06 4.28
CA ILE A 16 0.71 -6.90 5.00
C ILE A 16 -0.31 -7.32 6.05
N GLU A 17 -1.15 -8.28 5.76
CA GLU A 17 -2.12 -8.81 6.72
C GLU A 17 -1.45 -9.52 7.89
N MET A 18 -0.39 -10.31 7.62
CA MET A 18 0.39 -10.95 8.67
C MET A 18 1.07 -9.92 9.57
N ALA A 19 1.66 -8.89 8.96
CA ALA A 19 2.32 -7.81 9.71
C ALA A 19 1.30 -6.98 10.51
N MET A 20 0.12 -6.73 9.95
CA MET A 20 -0.94 -6.02 10.67
C MET A 20 -1.41 -6.81 11.88
N LYS A 21 -1.61 -8.10 11.74
CA LYS A 21 -1.97 -8.96 12.87
C LYS A 21 -0.91 -8.92 13.97
N ALA A 22 0.36 -9.04 13.59
CA ALA A 22 1.45 -8.96 14.56
C ALA A 22 1.50 -7.60 15.24
N SER A 23 1.25 -6.53 14.51
CA SER A 23 1.21 -5.16 15.07
C SER A 23 0.07 -5.00 16.06
N LEU A 24 -1.12 -5.52 15.72
CA LEU A 24 -2.29 -5.47 16.60
C LEU A 24 -2.10 -6.33 17.86
N ASP A 25 -1.36 -7.43 17.75
CA ASP A 25 -1.04 -8.30 18.87
C ASP A 25 0.15 -7.79 19.70
N GLY A 26 0.79 -6.70 19.28
CA GLY A 26 1.91 -6.10 19.99
C GLY A 26 3.22 -6.85 19.88
N ILE A 27 3.36 -7.74 18.88
CA ILE A 27 4.55 -8.57 18.69
C ILE A 27 5.35 -8.21 17.43
N PHE A 28 4.98 -7.13 16.75
CA PHE A 28 5.69 -6.69 15.53
C PHE A 28 7.04 -6.10 15.90
N THR A 29 8.10 -6.59 15.24
CA THR A 29 9.45 -6.08 15.40
C THR A 29 10.07 -5.88 14.00
N PRO A 30 11.15 -5.07 13.88
CA PRO A 30 11.88 -4.97 12.61
C PRO A 30 12.39 -6.32 12.11
N GLU A 31 12.79 -7.21 13.02
CA GLU A 31 13.23 -8.57 12.68
C GLU A 31 12.10 -9.39 12.10
N TYR A 32 10.90 -9.30 12.67
CA TYR A 32 9.72 -9.96 12.14
C TYR A 32 9.39 -9.50 10.72
N ALA A 33 9.45 -8.19 10.47
CA ALA A 33 9.23 -7.64 9.14
C ALA A 33 10.30 -8.13 8.15
N ALA A 34 11.55 -8.20 8.58
CA ALA A 34 12.64 -8.71 7.74
C ALA A 34 12.44 -10.18 7.40
N ASP A 35 11.99 -11.00 8.36
CA ASP A 35 11.69 -12.41 8.12
C ASP A 35 10.55 -12.61 7.13
N LEU A 36 9.49 -11.81 7.23
CA LEU A 36 8.41 -11.84 6.26
C LEU A 36 8.90 -11.48 4.86
N ALA A 37 9.73 -10.45 4.77
CA ALA A 37 10.29 -10.00 3.49
C ALA A 37 11.23 -11.05 2.90
N ALA A 38 12.05 -11.70 3.72
CA ALA A 38 12.99 -12.73 3.27
C ALA A 38 12.28 -13.95 2.69
N GLY A 39 11.05 -14.23 3.09
CA GLY A 39 10.26 -15.31 2.53
C GLY A 39 9.82 -15.09 1.10
N GLU A 40 9.83 -13.84 0.62
CA GLU A 40 9.30 -13.48 -0.71
C GLU A 40 10.33 -12.75 -1.59
N TYR A 41 11.30 -12.07 -1.00
CA TYR A 41 12.29 -11.28 -1.74
C TYR A 41 13.69 -11.79 -1.51
N GLN A 42 14.55 -11.63 -2.54
CA GLN A 42 15.96 -11.98 -2.46
C GLN A 42 16.83 -10.72 -2.53
N GLY A 43 17.93 -10.72 -1.78
CA GLY A 43 18.90 -9.63 -1.75
C GLY A 43 18.59 -8.61 -0.65
N GLU A 44 19.64 -8.12 0.02
CA GLU A 44 19.54 -7.23 1.17
C GLU A 44 18.77 -5.95 0.88
N ASN A 45 18.99 -5.36 -0.31
CA ASN A 45 18.34 -4.11 -0.67
C ASN A 45 16.83 -4.27 -0.82
N ARG A 46 16.37 -5.37 -1.44
CA ARG A 46 14.94 -5.65 -1.58
C ARG A 46 14.28 -5.93 -0.25
N ILE A 47 14.94 -6.71 0.59
CA ILE A 47 14.43 -7.03 1.94
C ILE A 47 14.34 -5.75 2.78
N LYS A 48 15.35 -4.89 2.71
CA LYS A 48 15.37 -3.62 3.45
C LYS A 48 14.23 -2.70 3.01
N LYS A 49 14.01 -2.58 1.68
CA LYS A 49 12.90 -1.78 1.13
C LYS A 49 11.55 -2.35 1.54
N ALA A 50 11.38 -3.66 1.44
CA ALA A 50 10.15 -4.34 1.83
C ALA A 50 9.86 -4.16 3.30
N ARG A 51 10.87 -4.29 4.17
CA ARG A 51 10.73 -4.07 5.61
C ARG A 51 10.20 -2.67 5.92
N SER A 52 10.75 -1.66 5.25
CA SER A 52 10.30 -0.28 5.42
C SER A 52 8.84 -0.11 5.00
N ILE A 53 8.48 -0.65 3.85
CA ILE A 53 7.11 -0.57 3.33
C ILE A 53 6.14 -1.31 4.26
N ILE A 54 6.49 -2.50 4.70
CA ILE A 54 5.68 -3.30 5.63
C ILE A 54 5.36 -2.50 6.89
N GLY A 55 6.37 -1.90 7.51
CA GLY A 55 6.17 -1.08 8.72
C GLY A 55 5.29 0.14 8.47
N LYS A 56 5.48 0.82 7.35
CA LYS A 56 4.70 2.02 7.01
C LYS A 56 3.23 1.68 6.71
N LEU A 57 2.95 0.51 6.15
CA LEU A 57 1.58 0.10 5.83
C LEU A 57 0.84 -0.50 7.02
N THR A 58 1.53 -0.85 8.10
CA THR A 58 0.93 -1.50 9.27
C THR A 58 1.10 -0.66 10.54
N LEU A 59 2.12 -0.92 11.33
CA LEU A 59 2.31 -0.29 12.64
C LEU A 59 2.40 1.25 12.56
N ARG A 60 3.07 1.77 11.53
CA ARG A 60 3.25 3.21 11.34
C ARG A 60 2.23 3.82 10.38
N ASN A 61 1.19 3.08 10.03
CA ASN A 61 0.11 3.58 9.17
C ASN A 61 -0.74 4.59 9.93
N PRO A 62 -1.11 5.74 9.33
CA PRO A 62 -2.02 6.68 9.98
C PRO A 62 -3.36 6.07 10.42
N LEU A 63 -3.80 4.97 9.77
CA LEU A 63 -5.03 4.27 10.13
C LEU A 63 -4.86 3.21 11.22
N PHE A 64 -3.63 2.99 11.72
CA PHE A 64 -3.36 1.90 12.66
C PHE A 64 -4.22 1.99 13.92
N ASP A 65 -4.27 3.16 14.54
CA ASP A 65 -5.05 3.35 15.78
C ASP A 65 -6.53 3.10 15.56
N TYR A 66 -7.07 3.55 14.42
CA TYR A 66 -8.46 3.29 14.05
C TYR A 66 -8.71 1.79 13.88
N ILE A 67 -7.83 1.09 13.18
CA ILE A 67 -7.94 -0.36 12.97
C ILE A 67 -7.85 -1.09 14.32
N LYS A 68 -6.98 -0.63 15.20
CA LYS A 68 -6.83 -1.21 16.54
C LYS A 68 -8.14 -1.11 17.34
N GLU A 69 -8.81 0.03 17.28
CA GLU A 69 -10.11 0.23 17.93
C GLU A 69 -11.20 -0.63 17.29
N GLN A 70 -11.14 -0.83 15.97
CA GLN A 70 -12.12 -1.59 15.20
C GLN A 70 -11.61 -2.97 14.81
N ARG A 71 -10.85 -3.61 15.69
CA ARG A 71 -10.14 -4.86 15.42
C ARG A 71 -11.03 -5.97 14.87
N GLN A 72 -12.19 -6.17 15.46
CA GLN A 72 -13.12 -7.23 15.03
C GLN A 72 -13.65 -6.94 13.62
N ASP A 73 -14.05 -5.70 13.36
CA ASP A 73 -14.55 -5.30 12.05
C ASP A 73 -13.48 -5.44 10.97
N TYR A 74 -12.23 -5.10 11.30
CA TYR A 74 -11.12 -5.29 10.38
C TYR A 74 -10.93 -6.77 10.02
N PHE A 75 -10.86 -7.66 11.01
CA PHE A 75 -10.67 -9.08 10.73
C PHE A 75 -11.86 -9.70 10.01
N GLU A 76 -13.06 -9.22 10.25
CA GLU A 76 -14.24 -9.66 9.53
C GLU A 76 -14.18 -9.21 8.06
N ALA A 77 -13.82 -7.95 7.81
CA ALA A 77 -13.74 -7.39 6.47
C ALA A 77 -12.74 -8.13 5.58
N ILE A 78 -11.57 -8.48 6.08
CA ILE A 78 -10.54 -9.13 5.27
C ILE A 78 -10.85 -10.57 4.88
N LYS A 79 -11.94 -11.14 5.40
CA LYS A 79 -12.41 -12.48 4.97
C LYS A 79 -13.04 -12.45 3.58
N TYR A 80 -13.49 -11.29 3.11
CA TYR A 80 -14.18 -11.13 1.84
C TYR A 80 -13.28 -10.45 0.82
N PRO A 81 -13.09 -11.02 -0.40
CA PRO A 81 -12.10 -10.50 -1.37
C PRO A 81 -12.27 -9.03 -1.72
N GLY A 82 -13.52 -8.57 -1.92
CA GLY A 82 -13.79 -7.17 -2.25
C GLY A 82 -13.42 -6.22 -1.11
N ASP A 83 -13.85 -6.54 0.09
CA ASP A 83 -13.55 -5.74 1.28
C ASP A 83 -12.07 -5.78 1.62
N ARG A 84 -11.44 -6.95 1.45
CA ARG A 84 -9.99 -7.11 1.64
C ARG A 84 -9.21 -6.17 0.73
N ALA A 85 -9.58 -6.10 -0.54
CA ALA A 85 -8.95 -5.19 -1.51
C ALA A 85 -9.15 -3.73 -1.12
N LEU A 86 -10.34 -3.35 -0.63
CA LEU A 86 -10.62 -1.99 -0.18
C LEU A 86 -9.78 -1.60 1.04
N VAL A 87 -9.64 -2.51 2.00
CA VAL A 87 -8.81 -2.27 3.18
C VAL A 87 -7.35 -2.05 2.75
N PHE A 88 -6.83 -2.91 1.87
CA PHE A 88 -5.46 -2.77 1.39
C PHE A 88 -5.26 -1.45 0.65
N SER A 89 -6.19 -1.06 -0.21
CA SER A 89 -6.15 0.23 -0.90
C SER A 89 -6.16 1.40 0.08
N ALA A 90 -6.97 1.32 1.13
CA ALA A 90 -7.02 2.37 2.15
C ALA A 90 -5.69 2.50 2.88
N LEU A 91 -5.05 1.37 3.22
CA LEU A 91 -3.74 1.38 3.88
C LEU A 91 -2.67 2.06 3.00
N ILE A 92 -2.66 1.73 1.71
CA ILE A 92 -1.72 2.35 0.77
C ILE A 92 -1.99 3.85 0.62
N ASN A 93 -3.25 4.23 0.42
CA ASN A 93 -3.63 5.63 0.19
C ASN A 93 -3.40 6.51 1.42
N ALA A 94 -3.52 5.95 2.62
CA ALA A 94 -3.24 6.68 3.86
C ALA A 94 -1.73 6.95 4.04
N THR A 95 -0.88 6.11 3.46
CA THR A 95 0.57 6.18 3.63
C THR A 95 1.26 6.87 2.46
N TYR A 96 0.83 6.59 1.22
CA TYR A 96 1.51 7.05 0.01
C TYR A 96 0.61 7.90 -0.85
N MET A 97 1.05 9.11 -1.16
CA MET A 97 0.32 10.04 -2.03
C MET A 97 0.14 9.50 -3.45
N PHE A 98 1.04 8.63 -3.90
CA PHE A 98 0.94 8.03 -5.23
C PHE A 98 -0.42 7.34 -5.43
N GLY A 99 -0.84 6.48 -4.51
CA GLY A 99 -2.13 5.80 -4.59
C GLY A 99 -3.30 6.77 -4.54
N TYR A 100 -3.23 7.75 -3.65
CA TYR A 100 -4.26 8.78 -3.53
C TYR A 100 -4.38 9.60 -4.82
N ASP A 101 -3.26 10.04 -5.39
CA ASP A 101 -3.27 10.82 -6.64
C ASP A 101 -3.82 10.00 -7.80
N ALA A 102 -3.50 8.69 -7.88
CA ALA A 102 -4.06 7.82 -8.90
C ALA A 102 -5.59 7.69 -8.76
N MET A 103 -6.10 7.55 -7.54
CA MET A 103 -7.54 7.50 -7.30
C MET A 103 -8.24 8.81 -7.65
N CYS A 104 -7.61 9.95 -7.37
CA CYS A 104 -8.15 11.25 -7.75
C CYS A 104 -8.22 11.41 -9.27
N ILE A 105 -7.18 10.98 -9.99
CA ILE A 105 -7.15 11.03 -11.44
C ILE A 105 -8.24 10.14 -12.03
N LEU A 106 -8.37 8.90 -11.53
CA LEU A 106 -9.43 7.99 -11.97
C LEU A 106 -10.81 8.58 -11.75
N GLY A 107 -11.05 9.17 -10.57
CA GLY A 107 -12.32 9.80 -10.26
C GLY A 107 -12.67 10.93 -11.22
N LYS A 108 -11.71 11.78 -11.55
CA LYS A 108 -11.91 12.88 -12.50
C LYS A 108 -12.18 12.35 -13.91
N LEU A 109 -11.45 11.33 -14.35
CA LEU A 109 -11.62 10.78 -15.69
C LEU A 109 -12.94 10.03 -15.82
N PHE A 110 -13.32 9.23 -14.83
CA PHE A 110 -14.61 8.52 -14.86
C PHE A 110 -15.82 9.43 -14.72
N HIS A 111 -15.63 10.62 -14.20
CA HIS A 111 -16.72 11.62 -14.15
C HIS A 111 -17.18 12.04 -15.56
N VAL A 112 -16.29 12.03 -16.54
CA VAL A 112 -16.56 12.44 -17.91
C VAL A 112 -16.56 11.29 -18.93
N GLN A 113 -16.11 10.10 -18.53
CA GLN A 113 -15.95 8.94 -19.43
C GLN A 113 -16.36 7.66 -18.72
N GLU A 114 -16.98 6.73 -19.45
CA GLU A 114 -17.31 5.41 -18.92
C GLU A 114 -16.08 4.52 -18.80
N ARG A 115 -15.11 4.71 -19.70
CA ARG A 115 -13.86 3.93 -19.72
C ARG A 115 -12.67 4.86 -19.76
N VAL A 116 -11.63 4.48 -19.03
CA VAL A 116 -10.40 5.25 -18.97
C VAL A 116 -9.25 4.38 -19.41
N SER A 117 -8.46 4.91 -20.37
CA SER A 117 -7.27 4.23 -20.88
C SER A 117 -6.18 4.21 -19.79
N THR A 118 -5.53 3.05 -19.61
CA THR A 118 -4.37 2.92 -18.74
C THR A 118 -3.27 3.91 -19.15
N GLN A 119 -3.08 4.13 -20.46
CA GLN A 119 -2.06 5.04 -20.95
C GLN A 119 -2.31 6.50 -20.53
N VAL A 120 -3.57 6.93 -20.49
CA VAL A 120 -3.92 8.27 -20.02
C VAL A 120 -3.58 8.43 -18.55
N ILE A 121 -3.89 7.41 -17.73
CA ILE A 121 -3.56 7.42 -16.30
C ILE A 121 -2.05 7.48 -16.11
N VAL A 122 -1.31 6.62 -16.81
CA VAL A 122 0.17 6.58 -16.74
C VAL A 122 0.77 7.93 -17.13
N ASN A 123 0.28 8.56 -18.22
CA ASN A 123 0.78 9.86 -18.67
C ASN A 123 0.55 10.94 -17.60
N ARG A 124 -0.63 10.97 -16.98
CA ARG A 124 -0.94 11.95 -15.93
C ARG A 124 -0.13 11.72 -14.67
N MET A 125 0.03 10.46 -14.26
CA MET A 125 0.86 10.12 -13.11
C MET A 125 2.32 10.44 -13.38
N SER A 126 2.81 10.19 -14.60
CA SER A 126 4.18 10.51 -14.98
C SER A 126 4.47 12.00 -14.93
N SER A 127 3.49 12.86 -15.26
CA SER A 127 3.66 14.32 -15.17
C SER A 127 3.79 14.79 -13.72
N ILE A 128 3.19 14.07 -12.76
CA ILE A 128 3.27 14.39 -11.32
C ILE A 128 4.56 13.84 -10.71
N TYR A 129 4.93 12.61 -11.07
CA TYR A 129 6.04 11.86 -10.45
C TYR A 129 7.27 11.73 -11.35
N ALA A 130 7.41 12.57 -12.33
CA ALA A 130 8.42 12.63 -13.39
C ALA A 130 9.61 11.65 -13.25
N CYS A 131 9.93 10.92 -14.32
CA CYS A 131 11.11 10.04 -14.42
C CYS A 131 11.17 8.89 -13.39
N ASN A 132 10.09 8.58 -12.68
CA ASN A 132 10.09 7.47 -11.76
C ASN A 132 9.83 6.16 -12.51
N ARG A 133 10.83 5.25 -12.48
CA ARG A 133 10.78 3.99 -13.23
C ARG A 133 9.83 2.95 -12.63
N THR A 134 9.29 3.17 -11.44
CA THR A 134 8.33 2.25 -10.83
C THR A 134 6.91 2.46 -11.32
N LEU A 135 6.67 3.49 -12.13
CA LEU A 135 5.36 3.71 -12.73
C LEU A 135 5.10 2.63 -13.78
N PRO A 136 3.92 2.00 -13.74
CA PRO A 136 3.55 0.99 -14.72
C PRO A 136 3.33 1.58 -16.12
#